data_e3a11408e51eaf686cb60b6e32d1fb75
#
_entry.id   e3a11408e51eaf686cb60b6e32d1fb75
#
_cell.length_a   1.000
_cell.length_b   1.000
_cell.length_c   1.000
_cell.angle_alpha   90.00
_cell.angle_beta   90.00
_cell.angle_gamma   90.00
#
_symmetry.space_group_name_H-M   'P 1'
#
loop_
_entity.id
_entity.type
_entity.pdbx_description
1 polymer ?
#
loop_
_entity_poly.entity_id
_entity_poly.type
_entity_poly.pdbx_seq_one_letter_code
_entity_poly.pdbx_strand_id
1 'polypeptide(L)'
;MSTEQKPGCSTKLDTPADIGEQLQVLQVHPRDNVVVALQPLAQGVALPEPFAQLTAQQAIPAGHKVALTNIAKGESVIKYGFAIGAATTDIKAGEHIHSHNLATKLSGQVDYRYSGCQAQPLAFPDGLPTEFMGYRRANGKVGTRNELWIINTVGCVNRAAMRVAEQARKLYGNDIDGIYAFTHPFGCSQLG
;
A
#
# COMPACT_ATOMS: atom_id res chain seq x y z
N MET A 1 42.30 -3.35 -42.91
CA MET A 1 41.67 -4.08 -41.81
C MET A 1 41.49 -3.10 -40.68
N SER A 2 40.31 -2.48 -40.61
CA SER A 2 39.99 -1.43 -39.62
C SER A 2 39.17 -2.08 -38.52
N THR A 3 39.66 -2.02 -37.31
CA THR A 3 38.96 -2.49 -36.09
C THR A 3 38.09 -1.37 -35.56
N GLU A 4 36.76 -1.50 -35.71
CA GLU A 4 35.79 -0.64 -35.05
C GLU A 4 35.69 -0.99 -33.58
N GLN A 5 36.05 0.00 -32.73
CA GLN A 5 35.78 -0.02 -31.28
C GLN A 5 34.33 0.37 -31.02
N LYS A 6 33.54 -0.53 -30.43
CA LYS A 6 32.20 -0.22 -29.89
C LYS A 6 32.34 0.70 -28.69
N PRO A 7 31.49 1.75 -28.56
CA PRO A 7 31.45 2.57 -27.35
C PRO A 7 30.86 1.78 -26.19
N GLY A 8 31.61 1.65 -25.10
CA GLY A 8 31.14 1.06 -23.85
C GLY A 8 30.07 1.94 -23.20
N CYS A 9 28.88 1.43 -23.08
CA CYS A 9 27.80 2.00 -22.25
C CYS A 9 28.14 1.74 -20.77
N SER A 10 28.82 2.70 -20.14
CA SER A 10 29.02 2.73 -18.68
C SER A 10 27.83 3.40 -18.04
N THR A 11 26.72 2.67 -17.84
CA THR A 11 25.70 3.07 -16.89
C THR A 11 26.24 2.78 -15.50
N LYS A 12 26.72 3.82 -14.80
CA LYS A 12 26.90 3.75 -13.35
C LYS A 12 25.51 3.45 -12.74
N LEU A 13 25.37 2.26 -12.21
CA LEU A 13 24.29 1.92 -11.31
C LEU A 13 24.52 2.74 -10.02
N ASP A 14 23.64 3.69 -9.75
CA ASP A 14 23.62 4.42 -8.49
C ASP A 14 23.51 3.41 -7.36
N THR A 15 24.47 3.41 -6.46
CA THR A 15 24.51 2.52 -5.31
C THR A 15 23.41 2.92 -4.32
N PRO A 16 22.81 1.97 -3.56
CA PRO A 16 21.73 2.27 -2.60
C PRO A 16 22.08 3.31 -1.53
N ALA A 17 23.34 3.62 -1.32
CA ALA A 17 23.82 4.63 -0.38
C ALA A 17 23.48 6.06 -0.82
N ASP A 18 23.49 6.35 -2.12
CA ASP A 18 23.22 7.70 -2.64
C ASP A 18 21.73 8.09 -2.60
N ILE A 19 20.82 7.11 -2.51
CA ILE A 19 19.37 7.36 -2.44
C ILE A 19 18.94 7.72 -1.02
N GLY A 20 19.67 7.28 0.01
CA GLY A 20 19.32 7.46 1.43
C GLY A 20 19.59 8.86 1.97
N GLU A 21 20.60 9.57 1.47
CA GLU A 21 20.97 10.91 1.98
C GLU A 21 20.07 12.04 1.45
N GLN A 22 19.37 11.85 0.33
CA GLN A 22 18.51 12.88 -0.27
C GLN A 22 17.05 12.77 0.12
N LEU A 23 16.55 11.62 0.59
CA LEU A 23 15.14 11.41 0.86
C LEU A 23 14.82 11.72 2.32
N GLN A 24 14.43 12.97 2.63
CA GLN A 24 14.05 13.41 3.98
C GLN A 24 12.58 13.12 4.30
N VAL A 25 11.71 13.07 3.29
CA VAL A 25 10.29 12.76 3.44
C VAL A 25 9.82 11.78 2.36
N LEU A 26 8.79 11.01 2.66
CA LEU A 26 8.22 10.01 1.75
C LEU A 26 6.70 10.12 1.70
N GLN A 27 6.15 10.42 0.53
CA GLN A 27 4.75 10.17 0.21
C GLN A 27 4.62 8.73 -0.30
N VAL A 28 3.90 7.88 0.44
CA VAL A 28 3.84 6.44 0.13
C VAL A 28 2.91 6.15 -1.05
N HIS A 29 1.83 6.94 -1.19
CA HIS A 29 0.84 6.79 -2.25
C HIS A 29 0.41 8.17 -2.77
N PRO A 30 0.17 8.36 -4.09
CA PRO A 30 -0.20 9.67 -4.65
C PRO A 30 -1.45 10.31 -4.06
N ARG A 31 -2.38 9.52 -3.50
CA ARG A 31 -3.57 10.03 -2.81
C ARG A 31 -3.35 10.42 -1.35
N ASP A 32 -2.15 10.21 -0.81
CA ASP A 32 -1.86 10.56 0.58
C ASP A 32 -1.90 12.08 0.75
N ASN A 33 -2.60 12.56 1.76
CA ASN A 33 -2.56 13.96 2.18
C ASN A 33 -1.52 14.21 3.29
N VAL A 34 -0.63 13.24 3.49
CA VAL A 34 0.50 13.29 4.41
C VAL A 34 1.76 12.71 3.79
N VAL A 35 2.92 13.16 4.26
CA VAL A 35 4.22 12.49 4.05
C VAL A 35 4.76 11.99 5.37
N VAL A 36 5.69 11.04 5.31
CA VAL A 36 6.46 10.55 6.46
C VAL A 36 7.81 11.22 6.49
N ALA A 37 8.18 11.85 7.59
CA ALA A 37 9.53 12.33 7.82
C ALA A 37 10.45 11.12 8.04
N LEU A 38 11.41 10.90 7.14
CA LEU A 38 12.41 9.83 7.27
C LEU A 38 13.57 10.24 8.18
N GLN A 39 13.77 11.56 8.34
CA GLN A 39 14.71 12.17 9.27
C GLN A 39 13.97 13.22 10.10
N PRO A 40 14.49 13.62 11.27
CA PRO A 40 13.89 14.71 12.04
C PRO A 40 13.88 16.01 11.22
N LEU A 41 12.74 16.71 11.22
CA LEU A 41 12.59 18.03 10.59
C LEU A 41 12.54 19.09 11.69
N ALA A 42 13.39 20.11 11.58
CA ALA A 42 13.35 21.26 12.48
C ALA A 42 12.17 22.18 12.10
N GLN A 43 11.63 22.91 13.07
CA GLN A 43 10.64 23.95 12.82
C GLN A 43 11.19 25.01 11.86
N GLY A 44 10.38 25.45 10.91
CA GLY A 44 10.75 26.49 9.94
C GLY A 44 11.56 25.98 8.73
N VAL A 45 11.89 24.68 8.68
CA VAL A 45 12.60 24.10 7.54
C VAL A 45 11.59 23.80 6.42
N ALA A 46 11.92 24.20 5.18
CA ALA A 46 11.15 23.82 4.00
C ALA A 46 11.28 22.31 3.76
N LEU A 47 10.19 21.66 3.34
CA LEU A 47 10.24 20.25 2.96
C LEU A 47 11.04 20.12 1.64
N PRO A 48 11.67 18.96 1.36
CA PRO A 48 12.36 18.76 0.09
C PRO A 48 11.37 18.64 -1.08
N GLU A 49 11.87 18.80 -2.29
CA GLU A 49 11.09 18.56 -3.50
C GLU A 49 10.42 17.16 -3.51
N PRO A 50 9.20 17.05 -4.02
CA PRO A 50 8.37 18.08 -4.70
C PRO A 50 7.52 18.94 -3.74
N PHE A 51 7.80 18.96 -2.44
CA PHE A 51 7.00 19.65 -1.41
C PHE A 51 7.67 20.93 -0.88
N ALA A 52 8.63 21.51 -1.61
CA ALA A 52 9.44 22.65 -1.16
C ALA A 52 8.65 23.93 -0.82
N GLN A 53 7.41 24.02 -1.31
CA GLN A 53 6.48 25.10 -0.97
C GLN A 53 5.93 25.00 0.46
N LEU A 54 6.11 23.84 1.13
CA LEU A 54 5.65 23.59 2.49
C LEU A 54 6.79 23.76 3.48
N THR A 55 6.46 24.32 4.64
CA THR A 55 7.41 24.52 5.74
C THR A 55 6.91 23.76 6.98
N ALA A 56 7.79 23.02 7.65
CA ALA A 56 7.48 22.36 8.91
C ALA A 56 7.07 23.40 9.97
N GLN A 57 5.83 23.33 10.43
CA GLN A 57 5.27 24.32 11.38
C GLN A 57 5.83 24.12 12.80
N GLN A 58 6.32 22.97 13.12
CA GLN A 58 7.00 22.60 14.37
C GLN A 58 8.08 21.57 14.13
N ALA A 59 8.87 21.23 15.14
CA ALA A 59 9.81 20.12 15.06
C ALA A 59 9.06 18.79 14.91
N ILE A 60 9.44 17.98 13.94
CA ILE A 60 8.78 16.72 13.60
C ILE A 60 9.80 15.57 13.68
N PRO A 61 9.60 14.59 14.57
CA PRO A 61 10.50 13.45 14.69
C PRO A 61 10.51 12.54 13.44
N ALA A 62 11.58 11.81 13.23
CA ALA A 62 11.64 10.76 12.22
C ALA A 62 10.52 9.72 12.44
N GLY A 63 9.96 9.20 11.35
CA GLY A 63 8.85 8.26 11.36
C GLY A 63 7.46 8.91 11.52
N HIS A 64 7.41 10.20 11.85
CA HIS A 64 6.15 10.91 12.04
C HIS A 64 5.63 11.53 10.73
N LYS A 65 4.34 11.91 10.74
CA LYS A 65 3.63 12.40 9.57
C LYS A 65 3.59 13.93 9.54
N VAL A 66 3.69 14.50 8.34
CA VAL A 66 3.53 15.92 8.05
C VAL A 66 2.34 16.09 7.12
N ALA A 67 1.45 17.04 7.39
CA ALA A 67 0.33 17.36 6.52
C ALA A 67 0.81 17.99 5.21
N LEU A 68 0.36 17.48 4.06
CA LEU A 68 0.61 18.09 2.75
C LEU A 68 -0.39 19.19 2.41
N THR A 69 -1.60 19.10 2.97
CA THR A 69 -2.70 20.04 2.74
C THR A 69 -3.34 20.40 4.07
N ASN A 70 -4.16 21.44 4.08
CA ASN A 70 -5.04 21.70 5.22
C ASN A 70 -6.07 20.55 5.31
N ILE A 71 -6.29 20.07 6.51
CA ILE A 71 -7.24 18.99 6.82
C ILE A 71 -8.18 19.51 7.91
N ALA A 72 -9.44 19.69 7.59
CA ALA A 72 -10.42 20.18 8.56
C ALA A 72 -10.75 19.13 9.63
N LYS A 73 -11.19 19.57 10.80
CA LYS A 73 -11.69 18.70 11.86
C LYS A 73 -12.76 17.75 11.32
N GLY A 74 -12.60 16.46 11.57
CA GLY A 74 -13.50 15.38 11.10
C GLY A 74 -13.12 14.84 9.71
N GLU A 75 -12.28 15.51 8.94
CA GLU A 75 -11.79 15.01 7.66
C GLU A 75 -10.83 13.84 7.84
N SER A 76 -10.73 13.03 6.80
CA SER A 76 -9.87 11.85 6.81
C SER A 76 -8.41 12.21 6.59
N VAL A 77 -7.53 11.71 7.44
CA VAL A 77 -6.10 11.64 7.19
C VAL A 77 -5.83 10.39 6.35
N ILE A 78 -5.23 10.58 5.17
CA ILE A 78 -5.00 9.53 4.17
C ILE A 78 -3.51 9.20 4.13
N LYS A 79 -3.18 7.92 4.32
CA LYS A 79 -1.84 7.35 4.17
C LYS A 79 -1.95 5.99 3.51
N TYR A 80 -0.99 5.63 2.67
CA TYR A 80 -1.04 4.40 1.86
C TYR A 80 -2.21 4.36 0.86
N GLY A 81 -2.80 5.52 0.53
CA GLY A 81 -4.00 5.63 -0.30
C GLY A 81 -5.32 5.37 0.45
N PHE A 82 -5.29 5.18 1.78
CA PHE A 82 -6.46 4.85 2.61
C PHE A 82 -6.55 5.76 3.83
N ALA A 83 -7.79 5.98 4.33
CA ALA A 83 -7.99 6.69 5.57
C ALA A 83 -7.38 5.90 6.74
N ILE A 84 -6.51 6.57 7.50
CA ILE A 84 -5.90 6.03 8.73
C ILE A 84 -6.56 6.57 10.01
N GLY A 85 -7.50 7.50 9.86
CA GLY A 85 -8.24 8.12 10.95
C GLY A 85 -8.86 9.43 10.48
N ALA A 86 -9.40 10.20 11.43
CA ALA A 86 -9.93 11.53 11.22
C ALA A 86 -9.17 12.58 12.06
N ALA A 87 -9.04 13.78 11.54
CA ALA A 87 -8.50 14.92 12.27
C ALA A 87 -9.44 15.28 13.44
N THR A 88 -8.88 15.43 14.64
CA THR A 88 -9.65 15.84 15.85
C THR A 88 -9.77 17.37 15.97
N THR A 89 -8.88 18.09 15.29
CA THR A 89 -8.83 19.54 15.16
C THR A 89 -8.50 19.90 13.73
N ASP A 90 -8.63 21.16 13.34
CA ASP A 90 -8.08 21.63 12.07
C ASP A 90 -6.56 21.48 12.06
N ILE A 91 -6.01 20.94 10.99
CA ILE A 91 -4.58 20.73 10.77
C ILE A 91 -4.16 21.54 9.56
N LYS A 92 -3.12 22.34 9.70
CA LYS A 92 -2.57 23.13 8.59
C LYS A 92 -1.51 22.34 7.82
N ALA A 93 -1.33 22.68 6.55
CA ALA A 93 -0.22 22.17 5.76
C ALA A 93 1.13 22.45 6.45
N GLY A 94 2.01 21.45 6.49
CA GLY A 94 3.28 21.52 7.23
C GLY A 94 3.19 21.15 8.71
N GLU A 95 2.01 20.94 9.26
CA GLU A 95 1.86 20.53 10.67
C GLU A 95 2.13 19.05 10.87
N HIS A 96 2.62 18.75 12.07
CA HIS A 96 2.85 17.39 12.56
C HIS A 96 1.53 16.67 12.84
N ILE A 97 1.37 15.46 12.34
CA ILE A 97 0.19 14.63 12.59
C ILE A 97 0.56 13.45 13.49
N HIS A 98 -0.09 13.37 14.64
CA HIS A 98 0.05 12.28 15.60
C HIS A 98 -1.21 12.16 16.47
N SER A 99 -1.15 11.37 17.55
CA SER A 99 -2.28 11.12 18.46
C SER A 99 -2.93 12.39 19.08
N HIS A 100 -2.24 13.54 19.07
CA HIS A 100 -2.81 14.79 19.58
C HIS A 100 -3.84 15.43 18.65
N ASN A 101 -3.78 15.14 17.35
CA ASN A 101 -4.70 15.71 16.34
C ASN A 101 -5.25 14.68 15.34
N LEU A 102 -5.00 13.39 15.57
CA LEU A 102 -5.51 12.27 14.76
C LEU A 102 -6.12 11.22 15.68
N ALA A 103 -7.38 10.88 15.46
CA ALA A 103 -8.04 9.75 16.11
C ALA A 103 -8.43 8.69 15.07
N THR A 104 -8.43 7.42 15.49
CA THR A 104 -9.00 6.35 14.68
C THR A 104 -10.50 6.57 14.51
N LYS A 105 -11.05 6.18 13.36
CA LYS A 105 -12.51 6.12 13.15
C LYS A 105 -13.14 4.89 13.81
N LEU A 106 -12.34 3.97 14.33
CA LEU A 106 -12.82 2.85 15.12
C LEU A 106 -13.19 3.36 16.51
N SER A 107 -14.45 3.73 16.72
CA SER A 107 -14.98 4.18 18.00
C SER A 107 -15.95 3.14 18.56
N GLY A 108 -15.70 2.67 19.79
CA GLY A 108 -16.60 1.81 20.56
C GLY A 108 -16.43 0.31 20.31
N GLN A 109 -17.18 -0.47 21.07
CA GLN A 109 -17.39 -1.90 20.78
C GLN A 109 -18.32 -2.00 19.57
N VAL A 110 -17.79 -2.48 18.46
CA VAL A 110 -18.60 -2.80 17.29
C VAL A 110 -19.18 -4.18 17.52
N ASP A 111 -20.50 -4.26 17.69
CA ASP A 111 -21.23 -5.53 17.71
C ASP A 111 -21.19 -6.11 16.28
N TYR A 112 -20.17 -6.90 16.00
CA TYR A 112 -20.10 -7.64 14.76
C TYR A 112 -21.17 -8.73 14.77
N ARG A 113 -22.26 -8.52 14.04
CA ARG A 113 -23.26 -9.55 13.79
C ARG A 113 -23.10 -10.03 12.35
N TYR A 114 -22.78 -11.29 12.20
CA TYR A 114 -22.87 -11.93 10.89
C TYR A 114 -24.36 -12.02 10.51
N SER A 115 -24.81 -11.12 9.63
CA SER A 115 -26.10 -11.26 8.95
C SER A 115 -25.88 -12.24 7.80
N GLY A 116 -26.12 -13.51 8.05
CA GLY A 116 -25.93 -14.55 7.03
C GLY A 116 -26.60 -14.20 5.72
N CYS A 117 -25.85 -14.24 4.64
CA CYS A 117 -26.41 -14.20 3.30
C CYS A 117 -27.11 -15.52 3.03
N GLN A 118 -28.43 -15.51 2.86
CA GLN A 118 -29.12 -16.70 2.35
C GLN A 118 -28.67 -16.91 0.89
N ALA A 119 -27.85 -17.95 0.69
CA ALA A 119 -27.49 -18.34 -0.66
C ALA A 119 -28.76 -18.70 -1.44
N GLN A 120 -29.07 -17.91 -2.45
CA GLN A 120 -30.10 -18.31 -3.42
C GLN A 120 -29.52 -19.49 -4.23
N PRO A 121 -30.35 -20.54 -4.48
CA PRO A 121 -29.93 -21.61 -5.36
C PRO A 121 -29.51 -21.04 -6.72
N LEU A 122 -28.26 -21.28 -7.12
CA LEU A 122 -27.81 -20.90 -8.45
C LEU A 122 -28.53 -21.79 -9.46
N ALA A 123 -29.40 -21.20 -10.29
CA ALA A 123 -29.89 -21.88 -11.48
C ALA A 123 -28.74 -21.94 -12.49
N PHE A 124 -28.24 -23.13 -12.76
CA PHE A 124 -27.24 -23.33 -13.80
C PHE A 124 -27.95 -23.31 -15.15
N PRO A 125 -27.45 -22.54 -16.13
CA PRO A 125 -27.95 -22.59 -17.50
C PRO A 125 -27.82 -23.99 -18.09
N ASP A 126 -28.79 -24.39 -18.89
CA ASP A 126 -28.73 -25.65 -19.65
C ASP A 126 -27.53 -25.67 -20.60
N GLY A 127 -26.85 -26.80 -20.68
CA GLY A 127 -25.71 -26.99 -21.58
C GLY A 127 -24.34 -26.64 -21.01
N LEU A 128 -24.24 -26.34 -19.71
CA LEU A 128 -22.93 -26.23 -19.06
C LEU A 128 -22.19 -27.58 -19.06
N PRO A 129 -20.87 -27.59 -19.32
CA PRO A 129 -20.06 -28.79 -19.20
C PRO A 129 -20.16 -29.39 -17.78
N THR A 130 -20.47 -30.66 -17.68
CA THR A 130 -20.51 -31.39 -16.41
C THR A 130 -19.15 -31.97 -16.02
N GLU A 131 -18.17 -31.87 -16.90
CA GLU A 131 -16.81 -32.40 -16.71
C GLU A 131 -15.78 -31.31 -17.02
N PHE A 132 -14.64 -31.38 -16.33
CA PHE A 132 -13.50 -30.49 -16.58
C PHE A 132 -12.17 -31.23 -16.35
N MET A 133 -11.10 -30.73 -17.00
CA MET A 133 -9.73 -31.18 -16.73
C MET A 133 -9.22 -30.52 -15.47
N GLY A 134 -8.72 -31.32 -14.51
CA GLY A 134 -8.25 -30.80 -13.23
C GLY A 134 -7.04 -31.54 -12.67
N TYR A 135 -6.36 -30.92 -11.72
CA TYR A 135 -5.26 -31.53 -10.97
C TYR A 135 -5.81 -32.32 -9.77
N ARG A 136 -5.51 -33.61 -9.71
CA ARG A 136 -5.81 -34.42 -8.51
C ARG A 136 -4.72 -34.20 -7.46
N ARG A 137 -5.09 -33.71 -6.30
CA ARG A 137 -4.16 -33.44 -5.20
C ARG A 137 -4.00 -34.64 -4.29
N ALA A 138 -2.86 -34.72 -3.56
CA ALA A 138 -2.55 -35.80 -2.64
C ALA A 138 -3.62 -35.99 -1.52
N ASN A 139 -4.32 -34.94 -1.14
CA ASN A 139 -5.41 -35.00 -0.15
C ASN A 139 -6.78 -35.41 -0.74
N GLY A 140 -6.82 -35.87 -2.00
CA GLY A 140 -8.03 -36.32 -2.69
C GLY A 140 -8.89 -35.23 -3.28
N LYS A 141 -8.55 -33.94 -3.06
CA LYS A 141 -9.25 -32.80 -3.68
C LYS A 141 -8.80 -32.60 -5.13
N VAL A 142 -9.64 -31.96 -5.92
CA VAL A 142 -9.35 -31.61 -7.32
C VAL A 142 -9.34 -30.10 -7.46
N GLY A 143 -8.38 -29.58 -8.22
CA GLY A 143 -8.27 -28.17 -8.53
C GLY A 143 -8.17 -27.97 -10.04
N THR A 144 -8.76 -26.89 -10.57
CA THR A 144 -8.67 -26.51 -11.98
C THR A 144 -7.35 -25.81 -12.30
N ARG A 145 -6.74 -25.16 -11.30
CA ARG A 145 -5.47 -24.44 -11.44
C ARG A 145 -4.61 -24.61 -10.20
N ASN A 146 -3.31 -24.51 -10.40
CA ASN A 146 -2.31 -24.54 -9.33
C ASN A 146 -1.75 -23.14 -9.12
N GLU A 147 -2.42 -22.34 -8.29
CA GLU A 147 -2.13 -20.93 -8.08
C GLU A 147 -1.76 -20.64 -6.63
N LEU A 148 -0.90 -19.64 -6.44
CA LEU A 148 -0.62 -19.04 -5.15
C LEU A 148 -1.34 -17.68 -5.04
N TRP A 149 -2.20 -17.54 -4.05
CA TRP A 149 -2.93 -16.30 -3.77
C TRP A 149 -2.41 -15.65 -2.50
N ILE A 150 -2.03 -14.37 -2.60
CA ILE A 150 -1.64 -13.52 -1.49
C ILE A 150 -2.82 -12.61 -1.21
N ILE A 151 -3.56 -12.89 -0.13
CA ILE A 151 -4.80 -12.18 0.22
C ILE A 151 -4.51 -11.27 1.40
N ASN A 152 -4.61 -9.95 1.19
CA ASN A 152 -4.39 -8.96 2.22
C ASN A 152 -5.62 -8.79 3.10
N THR A 153 -5.41 -8.64 4.39
CA THR A 153 -6.46 -8.31 5.36
C THR A 153 -6.61 -6.81 5.61
N VAL A 154 -5.70 -6.00 5.08
CA VAL A 154 -5.69 -4.53 5.22
C VAL A 154 -4.96 -3.86 4.06
N GLY A 155 -5.44 -2.69 3.63
CA GLY A 155 -4.89 -1.97 2.48
C GLY A 155 -3.45 -1.46 2.66
N CYS A 156 -3.03 -1.21 3.90
CA CYS A 156 -1.68 -0.72 4.22
C CYS A 156 -0.56 -1.64 3.72
N VAL A 157 -0.82 -2.95 3.58
CA VAL A 157 0.16 -3.94 3.11
C VAL A 157 0.03 -4.30 1.63
N ASN A 158 -0.90 -3.67 0.89
CA ASN A 158 -1.12 -3.96 -0.52
C ASN A 158 0.18 -3.90 -1.34
N ARG A 159 0.97 -2.85 -1.15
CA ARG A 159 2.21 -2.65 -1.92
C ARG A 159 3.25 -3.72 -1.60
N ALA A 160 3.36 -4.13 -0.34
CA ALA A 160 4.26 -5.21 0.07
C ALA A 160 3.84 -6.54 -0.58
N ALA A 161 2.55 -6.88 -0.53
CA ALA A 161 2.03 -8.10 -1.15
C ALA A 161 2.23 -8.13 -2.68
N MET A 162 2.02 -7.00 -3.36
CA MET A 162 2.29 -6.88 -4.80
C MET A 162 3.77 -7.13 -5.13
N ARG A 163 4.70 -6.58 -4.35
CA ARG A 163 6.14 -6.81 -4.52
C ARG A 163 6.52 -8.27 -4.25
N VAL A 164 5.94 -8.88 -3.22
CA VAL A 164 6.16 -10.30 -2.94
C VAL A 164 5.66 -11.16 -4.11
N ALA A 165 4.46 -10.90 -4.63
CA ALA A 165 3.93 -11.60 -5.79
C ALA A 165 4.82 -11.43 -7.04
N GLU A 166 5.33 -10.23 -7.28
CA GLU A 166 6.22 -9.96 -8.41
C GLU A 166 7.53 -10.76 -8.29
N GLN A 167 8.16 -10.75 -7.12
CA GLN A 167 9.39 -11.49 -6.88
C GLN A 167 9.16 -13.01 -6.96
N ALA A 168 8.07 -13.49 -6.39
CA ALA A 168 7.72 -14.90 -6.43
C ALA A 168 7.49 -15.39 -7.88
N ARG A 169 6.86 -14.56 -8.74
CA ARG A 169 6.71 -14.89 -10.17
C ARG A 169 8.04 -15.06 -10.89
N LYS A 170 9.05 -14.25 -10.54
CA LYS A 170 10.40 -14.36 -11.12
C LYS A 170 11.11 -15.65 -10.72
N LEU A 171 10.83 -16.16 -9.50
CA LEU A 171 11.46 -17.35 -8.94
C LEU A 171 10.71 -18.64 -9.27
N TYR A 172 9.39 -18.62 -9.27
CA TYR A 172 8.54 -19.81 -9.29
C TYR A 172 7.45 -19.77 -10.38
N GLY A 173 7.48 -18.77 -11.27
CA GLY A 173 6.42 -18.57 -12.27
C GLY A 173 6.30 -19.69 -13.29
N ASN A 174 7.33 -20.52 -13.45
CA ASN A 174 7.32 -21.68 -14.35
C ASN A 174 6.79 -22.97 -13.67
N ASP A 175 6.65 -22.96 -12.34
CA ASP A 175 6.29 -24.16 -11.56
C ASP A 175 4.80 -24.23 -11.26
N ILE A 176 4.07 -23.13 -11.41
CA ILE A 176 2.66 -23.00 -11.08
C ILE A 176 1.92 -22.14 -12.10
N ASP A 177 0.58 -22.27 -12.16
CA ASP A 177 -0.28 -21.57 -13.13
C ASP A 177 -0.39 -20.06 -12.91
N GLY A 178 -0.07 -19.59 -11.70
CA GLY A 178 -0.06 -18.16 -11.41
C GLY A 178 0.21 -17.80 -9.95
N ILE A 179 0.66 -16.56 -9.75
CA ILE A 179 0.86 -15.95 -8.42
C ILE A 179 0.19 -14.59 -8.42
N TYR A 180 -0.77 -14.38 -7.54
CA TYR A 180 -1.62 -13.18 -7.51
C TYR A 180 -1.64 -12.56 -6.13
N ALA A 181 -1.60 -11.21 -6.09
CA ALA A 181 -1.87 -10.45 -4.88
C ALA A 181 -3.24 -9.78 -5.01
N PHE A 182 -4.10 -10.01 -4.05
CA PHE A 182 -5.42 -9.39 -3.94
C PHE A 182 -5.33 -8.22 -2.99
N THR A 183 -5.62 -7.02 -3.48
CA THR A 183 -5.54 -5.79 -2.68
C THR A 183 -6.79 -5.62 -1.84
N HIS A 184 -6.60 -5.16 -0.60
CA HIS A 184 -7.70 -4.81 0.28
C HIS A 184 -8.07 -3.33 0.10
N PRO A 185 -9.37 -2.96 -0.05
CA PRO A 185 -9.78 -1.59 -0.34
C PRO A 185 -9.70 -0.66 0.87
N PHE A 186 -9.66 -1.18 2.09
CA PHE A 186 -9.70 -0.38 3.32
C PHE A 186 -8.39 -0.45 4.09
N GLY A 187 -8.05 0.67 4.77
CA GLY A 187 -6.92 0.75 5.69
C GLY A 187 -7.24 0.16 7.07
N CYS A 188 -6.32 0.35 8.03
CA CYS A 188 -6.47 -0.19 9.38
C CYS A 188 -7.56 0.50 10.23
N SER A 189 -8.15 1.59 9.76
CA SER A 189 -9.28 2.29 10.39
C SER A 189 -10.61 2.04 9.65
N GLN A 190 -10.76 0.89 9.03
CA GLN A 190 -12.02 0.50 8.39
C GLN A 190 -13.11 0.33 9.44
N LEU A 191 -14.31 0.82 9.10
CA LEU A 191 -15.53 0.49 9.82
C LEU A 191 -16.18 -0.69 9.09
N GLY A 192 -16.59 -1.70 9.86
CA GLY A 192 -17.32 -2.86 9.35
C GLY A 192 -18.75 -2.51 8.91
#